data_caf4cda04dd4c82bf12d9203dd1e7cd1
#
_entry.id   caf4cda04dd4c82bf12d9203dd1e7cd1
#
_cell.length_a   1.000
_cell.length_b   1.000
_cell.length_c   1.000
_cell.angle_alpha   90.00
_cell.angle_beta   90.00
_cell.angle_gamma   90.00
#
_symmetry.space_group_name_H-M   'P 1'
#
loop_
_entity.id
_entity.type
_entity.pdbx_description
1 polymer ?
#
loop_
_entity_poly.entity_id
_entity_poly.type
_entity_poly.pdbx_seq_one_letter_code
_entity_poly.pdbx_strand_id
1 'polypeptide(L)'
;MSVAGRPPVSITVESNGPKNIITKDVGAVSGSAVFTYSNPSGKFRFATRIAGSRGDLTVYEMPTKVDTLSSHAGSQQRASVRMDTIVPGMWRRAKNGVGAGDFAKGNVRDISRGGCSLIIGYELPKAAQVEVKLQLGAMPVIALGEVMRVEHIKTSGKWSHGLRFQGITPAQDKAIMEFINRRQSDLRSRGLA
;
A
#
# COMPACT_ATOMS: atom_id res chain seq x y z
N MET A 1 -17.84 -11.92 3.81
CA MET A 1 -18.97 -11.82 4.76
C MET A 1 -19.60 -13.18 4.94
N SER A 2 -20.02 -13.53 6.12
CA SER A 2 -20.86 -14.71 6.36
C SER A 2 -22.07 -14.31 7.19
N VAL A 3 -23.23 -14.82 6.81
CA VAL A 3 -24.49 -14.71 7.56
C VAL A 3 -24.78 -16.08 8.15
N ALA A 4 -25.35 -16.12 9.34
CA ALA A 4 -25.67 -17.40 10.01
C ALA A 4 -26.43 -18.35 9.09
N GLY A 5 -25.93 -19.57 8.90
CA GLY A 5 -26.53 -20.59 8.05
C GLY A 5 -26.28 -20.48 6.55
N ARG A 6 -25.46 -19.54 6.08
CA ARG A 6 -25.09 -19.38 4.66
C ARG A 6 -23.57 -19.46 4.46
N PRO A 7 -23.10 -19.94 3.29
CA PRO A 7 -21.66 -19.94 2.98
C PRO A 7 -21.12 -18.50 2.89
N PRO A 8 -19.81 -18.29 3.12
CA PRO A 8 -19.18 -16.99 2.96
C PRO A 8 -19.32 -16.47 1.53
N VAL A 9 -19.64 -15.19 1.39
CA VAL A 9 -19.76 -14.51 0.09
C VAL A 9 -18.79 -13.34 0.05
N SER A 10 -18.11 -13.14 -1.07
CA SER A 10 -17.36 -11.92 -1.33
C SER A 10 -18.32 -10.78 -1.68
N ILE A 11 -18.16 -9.66 -1.01
CA ILE A 11 -18.99 -8.48 -1.24
C ILE A 11 -18.11 -7.26 -1.48
N THR A 12 -18.66 -6.31 -2.21
CA THR A 12 -18.08 -4.97 -2.35
C THR A 12 -18.77 -4.03 -1.39
N VAL A 13 -18.01 -3.26 -0.64
CA VAL A 13 -18.52 -2.18 0.20
C VAL A 13 -18.70 -0.95 -0.69
N GLU A 14 -19.96 -0.52 -0.87
CA GLU A 14 -20.29 0.64 -1.72
C GLU A 14 -20.01 1.96 -0.98
N SER A 15 -20.19 1.97 0.33
CA SER A 15 -19.91 3.13 1.17
C SER A 15 -19.52 2.71 2.58
N ASN A 16 -18.54 3.39 3.14
CA ASN A 16 -18.12 3.25 4.53
C ASN A 16 -18.20 4.64 5.19
N GLY A 17 -19.39 5.00 5.61
CA GLY A 17 -19.63 6.26 6.33
C GLY A 17 -19.34 6.13 7.83
N PRO A 18 -19.37 7.25 8.59
CA PRO A 18 -19.08 7.25 10.03
C PRO A 18 -20.10 6.47 10.87
N LYS A 19 -21.26 6.15 10.33
CA LYS A 19 -22.33 5.48 11.06
C LYS A 19 -22.73 4.11 10.51
N ASN A 20 -22.48 3.84 9.21
CA ASN A 20 -23.02 2.66 8.54
C ASN A 20 -22.02 2.12 7.51
N ILE A 21 -22.05 0.80 7.31
CA ILE A 21 -21.44 0.11 6.17
C ILE A 21 -22.57 -0.24 5.19
N ILE A 22 -22.42 0.08 3.92
CA ILE A 22 -23.41 -0.16 2.87
C ILE A 22 -22.79 -1.11 1.84
N THR A 23 -23.53 -2.16 1.50
CA THR A 23 -23.17 -3.13 0.46
C THR A 23 -24.31 -3.33 -0.51
N LYS A 24 -24.04 -3.84 -1.71
CA LYS A 24 -25.10 -4.38 -2.55
C LYS A 24 -25.83 -5.52 -1.84
N ASP A 25 -27.09 -5.71 -2.18
CA ASP A 25 -27.96 -6.71 -1.56
C ASP A 25 -27.29 -8.10 -1.59
N VAL A 26 -27.23 -8.71 -0.43
CA VAL A 26 -26.74 -10.07 -0.23
C VAL A 26 -27.88 -11.03 0.15
N GLY A 27 -29.12 -10.61 -0.05
CA GLY A 27 -30.31 -11.39 0.24
C GLY A 27 -30.60 -11.62 1.72
N ALA A 28 -30.05 -10.80 2.62
CA ALA A 28 -30.25 -10.90 4.05
C ALA A 28 -31.08 -9.70 4.53
N VAL A 29 -32.26 -9.95 5.04
CA VAL A 29 -33.27 -8.92 5.43
C VAL A 29 -33.15 -8.56 6.90
N SER A 30 -32.58 -9.43 7.75
CA SER A 30 -32.43 -9.21 9.19
C SER A 30 -31.37 -10.13 9.77
N GLY A 31 -30.85 -9.81 10.95
CA GLY A 31 -29.91 -10.63 11.69
C GLY A 31 -28.53 -9.98 11.85
N SER A 32 -27.52 -10.82 12.07
CA SER A 32 -26.12 -10.41 12.20
C SER A 32 -25.30 -10.93 11.03
N ALA A 33 -24.29 -10.15 10.66
CA ALA A 33 -23.30 -10.52 9.66
C ALA A 33 -21.90 -10.46 10.23
N VAL A 34 -21.03 -11.31 9.73
CA VAL A 34 -19.61 -11.30 10.07
C VAL A 34 -18.82 -10.91 8.83
N PHE A 35 -18.11 -9.83 8.94
CA PHE A 35 -17.19 -9.36 7.90
C PHE A 35 -15.76 -9.83 8.21
N THR A 36 -15.06 -10.27 7.18
CA THR A 36 -13.63 -10.51 7.23
C THR A 36 -12.99 -9.72 6.10
N TYR A 37 -11.97 -8.95 6.42
CA TYR A 37 -11.20 -8.21 5.43
C TYR A 37 -9.72 -8.31 5.71
N SER A 38 -8.91 -8.01 4.70
CA SER A 38 -7.46 -7.99 4.81
C SER A 38 -6.94 -6.64 4.34
N ASN A 39 -5.97 -6.12 5.05
CA ASN A 39 -5.22 -4.94 4.67
C ASN A 39 -3.72 -5.19 4.92
N PRO A 40 -2.82 -4.24 4.61
CA PRO A 40 -1.38 -4.41 4.85
C PRO A 40 -1.00 -4.69 6.32
N SER A 41 -1.86 -4.33 7.28
CA SER A 41 -1.61 -4.56 8.71
C SER A 41 -2.05 -5.94 9.19
N GLY A 42 -2.87 -6.64 8.41
CA GLY A 42 -3.31 -7.97 8.80
C GLY A 42 -4.67 -8.38 8.25
N LYS A 43 -5.20 -9.43 8.85
CA LYS A 43 -6.53 -9.98 8.62
C LYS A 43 -7.41 -9.70 9.83
N PHE A 44 -8.56 -9.09 9.58
CA PHE A 44 -9.45 -8.59 10.60
C PHE A 44 -10.83 -9.17 10.43
N ARG A 45 -11.56 -9.27 11.53
CA ARG A 45 -12.94 -9.75 11.57
C ARG A 45 -13.75 -8.89 12.51
N PHE A 46 -14.99 -8.59 12.12
CA PHE A 46 -15.96 -7.99 13.02
C PHE A 46 -17.37 -8.54 12.76
N ALA A 47 -18.17 -8.57 13.81
CA ALA A 47 -19.58 -8.84 13.72
C ALA A 47 -20.36 -7.52 13.77
N THR A 48 -21.43 -7.44 13.01
CA THR A 48 -22.33 -6.30 13.02
C THR A 48 -23.75 -6.73 12.77
N ARG A 49 -24.72 -5.86 13.04
CA ARG A 49 -26.14 -6.08 12.78
C ARG A 49 -26.56 -5.43 11.48
N ILE A 50 -27.53 -6.03 10.83
CA ILE A 50 -28.20 -5.42 9.71
C ILE A 50 -29.15 -4.35 10.25
N ALA A 51 -28.92 -3.10 9.91
CA ALA A 51 -29.74 -1.96 10.29
C ALA A 51 -30.98 -1.82 9.39
N GLY A 52 -30.92 -2.37 8.18
CA GLY A 52 -32.02 -2.34 7.23
C GLY A 52 -31.58 -2.57 5.79
N SER A 53 -32.55 -2.45 4.88
CA SER A 53 -32.28 -2.49 3.43
C SER A 53 -32.94 -1.28 2.75
N ARG A 54 -32.34 -0.81 1.67
CA ARG A 54 -32.89 0.27 0.85
C ARG A 54 -32.67 -0.06 -0.64
N GLY A 55 -33.73 -0.49 -1.30
CA GLY A 55 -33.61 -1.01 -2.66
C GLY A 55 -32.77 -2.28 -2.68
N ASP A 56 -31.73 -2.27 -3.51
CA ASP A 56 -30.74 -3.33 -3.67
C ASP A 56 -29.52 -3.20 -2.71
N LEU A 57 -29.63 -2.32 -1.71
CA LEU A 57 -28.57 -2.07 -0.75
C LEU A 57 -28.93 -2.61 0.63
N THR A 58 -27.97 -3.26 1.27
CA THR A 58 -28.05 -3.67 2.67
C THR A 58 -27.20 -2.72 3.52
N VAL A 59 -27.78 -2.20 4.57
CA VAL A 59 -27.18 -1.27 5.51
C VAL A 59 -26.83 -2.01 6.81
N TYR A 60 -25.60 -1.89 7.26
CA TYR A 60 -25.11 -2.48 8.49
C TYR A 60 -24.70 -1.39 9.48
N GLU A 61 -24.89 -1.67 10.77
CA GLU A 61 -24.37 -0.80 11.84
C GLU A 61 -22.84 -0.80 11.82
N MET A 62 -22.22 0.28 12.32
CA MET A 62 -20.77 0.26 12.54
C MET A 62 -20.43 -0.72 13.67
N PRO A 63 -19.39 -1.57 13.47
CA PRO A 63 -18.99 -2.51 14.49
C PRO A 63 -18.41 -1.76 15.70
N THR A 64 -18.77 -2.21 16.90
CA THR A 64 -18.22 -1.70 18.16
C THR A 64 -16.85 -2.32 18.49
N LYS A 65 -16.53 -3.47 17.88
CA LYS A 65 -15.28 -4.20 18.08
C LYS A 65 -14.82 -4.85 16.79
N VAL A 66 -13.52 -4.75 16.53
CA VAL A 66 -12.84 -5.44 15.42
C VAL A 66 -11.79 -6.37 16.01
N ASP A 67 -11.92 -7.66 15.72
CA ASP A 67 -10.97 -8.66 16.16
C ASP A 67 -9.88 -8.86 15.10
N THR A 68 -8.63 -8.96 15.53
CA THR A 68 -7.51 -9.32 14.67
C THR A 68 -7.41 -10.84 14.57
N LEU A 69 -7.65 -11.42 13.39
CA LEU A 69 -7.57 -12.86 13.15
C LEU A 69 -6.13 -13.33 12.92
N SER A 70 -5.37 -12.54 12.21
CA SER A 70 -3.93 -12.67 12.08
C SER A 70 -3.37 -11.28 11.90
N SER A 71 -2.54 -10.84 12.84
CA SER A 71 -1.56 -9.85 12.50
C SER A 71 -0.58 -10.53 11.55
N HIS A 72 -0.09 -9.86 10.53
CA HIS A 72 1.12 -10.33 9.87
C HIS A 72 2.28 -10.17 10.86
N ALA A 73 2.17 -10.82 12.01
CA ALA A 73 3.14 -10.83 13.10
C ALA A 73 4.45 -11.57 12.75
N GLY A 74 4.60 -11.95 11.48
CA GLY A 74 5.87 -12.32 10.88
C GLY A 74 6.35 -11.29 9.86
N SER A 75 5.55 -10.31 9.49
CA SER A 75 6.02 -9.13 8.79
C SER A 75 6.57 -8.20 9.87
N GLN A 76 7.88 -8.26 10.05
CA GLN A 76 8.72 -7.25 10.66
C GLN A 76 7.96 -5.91 10.74
N GLN A 77 7.65 -5.45 11.95
CA GLN A 77 7.05 -4.11 12.16
C GLN A 77 7.82 -3.14 11.28
N ARG A 78 7.19 -2.69 10.22
CA ARG A 78 7.84 -1.77 9.29
C ARG A 78 8.18 -0.52 10.08
N ALA A 79 9.47 -0.25 10.22
CA ALA A 79 9.99 0.89 10.99
C ALA A 79 9.55 2.25 10.42
N SER A 80 8.87 2.28 9.26
CA SER A 80 8.45 3.50 8.60
C SER A 80 7.16 3.34 7.79
N VAL A 81 6.37 4.40 7.79
CA VAL A 81 5.17 4.54 6.94
C VAL A 81 5.58 4.46 5.47
N ARG A 82 4.82 3.71 4.67
CA ARG A 82 4.93 3.70 3.21
C ARG A 82 3.80 4.50 2.60
N MET A 83 4.16 5.30 1.62
CA MET A 83 3.21 6.07 0.85
C MET A 83 3.08 5.42 -0.53
N ASP A 84 1.87 4.94 -0.85
CA ASP A 84 1.54 4.50 -2.20
C ASP A 84 1.45 5.74 -3.09
N THR A 85 2.30 5.79 -4.08
CA THR A 85 2.36 6.91 -5.03
C THR A 85 3.01 6.42 -6.31
N ILE A 86 2.65 7.02 -7.43
CA ILE A 86 3.39 6.81 -8.67
C ILE A 86 4.20 8.07 -8.93
N VAL A 87 5.51 7.97 -8.70
CA VAL A 87 6.46 9.04 -8.97
C VAL A 87 7.33 8.62 -10.15
N PRO A 88 7.40 9.43 -11.21
CA PRO A 88 8.41 9.24 -12.24
C PRO A 88 9.79 9.26 -11.59
N GLY A 89 10.61 8.29 -11.89
CA GLY A 89 11.97 8.19 -11.39
C GLY A 89 12.94 7.85 -12.50
N MET A 90 14.18 8.06 -12.24
CA MET A 90 15.27 7.58 -13.09
C MET A 90 16.14 6.64 -12.24
N TRP A 91 16.76 5.69 -12.86
CA TRP A 91 17.60 4.73 -12.16
C TRP A 91 18.79 4.31 -13.04
N ARG A 92 19.83 3.84 -12.39
CA ARG A 92 20.99 3.20 -13.04
C ARG A 92 21.56 2.12 -12.14
N ARG A 93 22.29 1.19 -12.73
CA ARG A 93 23.04 0.20 -11.93
C ARG A 93 24.11 0.89 -11.11
N ALA A 94 24.42 0.32 -9.95
CA ALA A 94 25.55 0.73 -9.15
C ALA A 94 26.47 -0.46 -8.91
N LYS A 95 27.77 -0.21 -8.78
CA LYS A 95 28.79 -1.18 -8.42
C LYS A 95 29.64 -0.59 -7.31
N ASN A 96 29.83 -1.36 -6.23
CA ASN A 96 30.58 -0.90 -5.04
C ASN A 96 30.07 0.46 -4.50
N GLY A 97 28.75 0.67 -4.49
CA GLY A 97 28.15 1.90 -4.00
C GLY A 97 28.17 3.09 -4.96
N VAL A 98 28.73 2.94 -6.16
CA VAL A 98 28.83 4.02 -7.15
C VAL A 98 28.00 3.70 -8.37
N GLY A 99 27.16 4.65 -8.78
CA GLY A 99 26.33 4.52 -9.99
C GLY A 99 27.19 4.44 -11.25
N ALA A 100 26.84 3.54 -12.16
CA ALA A 100 27.53 3.31 -13.42
C ALA A 100 26.58 3.50 -14.61
N GLY A 101 27.05 4.21 -15.64
CA GLY A 101 26.28 4.48 -16.84
C GLY A 101 25.23 5.59 -16.68
N ASP A 102 24.41 5.74 -17.72
CA ASP A 102 23.36 6.74 -17.78
C ASP A 102 22.11 6.31 -17.00
N PHE A 103 21.36 7.30 -16.55
CA PHE A 103 20.06 7.07 -15.93
C PHE A 103 18.99 6.68 -16.95
N ALA A 104 18.38 5.53 -16.73
CA ALA A 104 17.21 5.07 -17.48
C ALA A 104 15.91 5.48 -16.76
N LYS A 105 14.81 5.59 -17.52
CA LYS A 105 13.47 5.88 -16.97
C LYS A 105 12.93 4.69 -16.19
N GLY A 106 12.26 4.96 -15.08
CA GLY A 106 11.52 4.01 -14.26
C GLY A 106 10.39 4.71 -13.52
N ASN A 107 9.56 3.94 -12.83
CA ASN A 107 8.52 4.48 -11.96
C ASN A 107 8.72 3.96 -10.54
N VAL A 108 8.45 4.80 -9.56
CA VAL A 108 8.40 4.40 -8.16
C VAL A 108 6.95 4.36 -7.73
N ARG A 109 6.49 3.18 -7.28
CA ARG A 109 5.10 2.94 -6.86
C ARG A 109 4.86 3.29 -5.40
N ASP A 110 5.82 3.04 -4.56
CA ASP A 110 5.74 3.40 -3.15
C ASP A 110 7.10 3.89 -2.65
N ILE A 111 7.06 4.75 -1.65
CA ILE A 111 8.27 5.30 -1.01
C ILE A 111 8.09 5.34 0.49
N SER A 112 9.17 5.07 1.20
CA SER A 112 9.28 5.19 2.65
C SER A 112 10.65 5.73 3.02
N ARG A 113 10.86 6.05 4.29
CA ARG A 113 12.16 6.46 4.81
C ARG A 113 13.28 5.45 4.52
N GLY A 114 12.97 4.15 4.52
CA GLY A 114 13.97 3.08 4.36
C GLY A 114 14.10 2.51 2.95
N GLY A 115 13.30 2.96 1.98
CA GLY A 115 13.33 2.38 0.65
C GLY A 115 12.14 2.73 -0.23
N CYS A 116 12.12 2.16 -1.43
CA CYS A 116 11.05 2.36 -2.38
C CYS A 116 10.80 1.11 -3.23
N SER A 117 9.71 1.10 -4.00
CA SER A 117 9.43 0.07 -5.01
C SER A 117 9.64 0.64 -6.40
N LEU A 118 10.71 0.21 -7.07
CA LEU A 118 11.06 0.61 -8.44
C LEU A 118 10.42 -0.34 -9.45
N ILE A 119 9.70 0.20 -10.44
CA ILE A 119 9.09 -0.55 -11.54
C ILE A 119 9.82 -0.23 -12.84
N ILE A 120 10.35 -1.27 -13.47
CA ILE A 120 11.08 -1.21 -14.75
C ILE A 120 10.72 -2.37 -15.67
N GLY A 121 11.18 -2.32 -16.91
CA GLY A 121 10.83 -3.29 -17.95
C GLY A 121 11.57 -4.65 -17.88
N TYR A 122 12.53 -4.81 -17.00
CA TYR A 122 13.33 -6.03 -16.89
C TYR A 122 13.69 -6.36 -15.45
N GLU A 123 14.08 -7.61 -15.23
CA GLU A 123 14.44 -8.13 -13.93
C GLU A 123 15.85 -7.69 -13.52
N LEU A 124 15.98 -7.27 -12.26
CA LEU A 124 17.27 -7.12 -11.60
C LEU A 124 17.39 -8.22 -10.54
N PRO A 125 18.57 -8.84 -10.40
CA PRO A 125 18.76 -9.86 -9.37
C PRO A 125 18.66 -9.27 -7.97
N LYS A 126 18.31 -10.10 -6.99
CA LYS A 126 18.43 -9.75 -5.56
C LYS A 126 19.85 -9.36 -5.23
N ALA A 127 20.01 -8.48 -4.25
CA ALA A 127 21.29 -7.87 -3.84
C ALA A 127 21.94 -6.97 -4.91
N ALA A 128 21.35 -6.79 -6.09
CA ALA A 128 21.85 -5.80 -7.03
C ALA A 128 21.76 -4.40 -6.42
N GLN A 129 22.80 -3.61 -6.64
CA GLN A 129 22.83 -2.20 -6.25
C GLN A 129 22.38 -1.31 -7.40
N VAL A 130 21.55 -0.32 -7.09
CA VAL A 130 21.05 0.67 -8.04
C VAL A 130 21.06 2.05 -7.40
N GLU A 131 21.32 3.08 -8.19
CA GLU A 131 20.99 4.45 -7.82
C GLU A 131 19.62 4.80 -8.39
N VAL A 132 18.77 5.41 -7.55
CA VAL A 132 17.45 5.91 -7.94
C VAL A 132 17.44 7.42 -7.76
N LYS A 133 17.10 8.13 -8.83
CA LYS A 133 16.92 9.59 -8.83
C LYS A 133 15.43 9.89 -8.80
N LEU A 134 14.97 10.54 -7.74
CA LEU A 134 13.58 10.81 -7.42
C LEU A 134 13.34 12.32 -7.37
N GLN A 135 12.33 12.80 -8.06
CA GLN A 135 11.92 14.21 -7.97
C GLN A 135 10.85 14.34 -6.87
N LEU A 136 11.28 14.54 -5.63
CA LEU A 136 10.39 14.62 -4.46
C LEU A 136 10.06 16.06 -4.03
N GLY A 137 10.73 17.03 -4.59
CA GLY A 137 10.58 18.45 -4.32
C GLY A 137 11.36 19.28 -5.34
N ALA A 138 11.83 20.46 -4.95
CA ALA A 138 12.61 21.34 -5.82
C ALA A 138 13.94 20.69 -6.28
N MET A 139 14.60 19.96 -5.38
CA MET A 139 15.85 19.26 -5.68
C MET A 139 15.60 17.76 -5.81
N PRO A 140 16.24 17.09 -6.78
CA PRO A 140 16.16 15.64 -6.89
C PRO A 140 16.91 14.95 -5.75
N VAL A 141 16.35 13.84 -5.25
CA VAL A 141 17.03 12.93 -4.32
C VAL A 141 17.64 11.79 -5.13
N ILE A 142 18.96 11.57 -5.00
CA ILE A 142 19.64 10.43 -5.58
C ILE A 142 20.02 9.51 -4.43
N ALA A 143 19.41 8.33 -4.36
CA ALA A 143 19.62 7.36 -3.29
C ALA A 143 20.21 6.07 -3.85
N LEU A 144 21.21 5.54 -3.17
CA LEU A 144 21.69 4.18 -3.40
C LEU A 144 20.70 3.20 -2.77
N GLY A 145 20.30 2.16 -3.51
CA GLY A 145 19.40 1.13 -3.04
C GLY A 145 19.89 -0.26 -3.38
N GLU A 146 19.58 -1.22 -2.52
CA GLU A 146 19.82 -2.64 -2.73
C GLU A 146 18.50 -3.35 -3.00
N VAL A 147 18.47 -4.20 -4.02
CA VAL A 147 17.28 -4.99 -4.39
C VAL A 147 17.05 -6.09 -3.36
N MET A 148 15.99 -5.94 -2.56
CA MET A 148 15.59 -6.89 -1.52
C MET A 148 14.54 -7.88 -1.99
N ARG A 149 13.65 -7.45 -2.90
CA ARG A 149 12.53 -8.23 -3.42
C ARG A 149 12.34 -7.95 -4.89
N VAL A 150 12.01 -8.98 -5.65
CA VAL A 150 11.70 -8.91 -7.08
C VAL A 150 10.36 -9.60 -7.31
N GLU A 151 9.49 -8.96 -8.08
CA GLU A 151 8.14 -9.47 -8.39
C GLU A 151 7.76 -9.11 -9.83
N HIS A 152 7.32 -10.10 -10.60
CA HIS A 152 6.83 -9.86 -11.95
C HIS A 152 5.38 -9.39 -11.94
N ILE A 153 5.10 -8.24 -12.54
CA ILE A 153 3.75 -7.66 -12.66
C ILE A 153 3.12 -8.18 -13.95
N LYS A 154 2.41 -9.30 -13.86
CA LYS A 154 1.82 -10.01 -15.00
C LYS A 154 0.97 -9.12 -15.89
N THR A 155 0.23 -8.17 -15.35
CA THR A 155 -0.67 -7.28 -16.08
C THR A 155 0.03 -6.27 -16.99
N SER A 156 1.28 -5.93 -16.73
CA SER A 156 2.05 -4.94 -17.50
C SER A 156 3.34 -5.50 -18.10
N GLY A 157 3.69 -6.76 -17.82
CA GLY A 157 4.95 -7.36 -18.22
C GLY A 157 6.20 -6.73 -17.58
N LYS A 158 6.01 -5.87 -16.58
CA LYS A 158 7.09 -5.17 -15.89
C LYS A 158 7.49 -5.88 -14.61
N TRP A 159 8.62 -5.45 -14.06
CA TRP A 159 9.16 -5.97 -12.81
C TRP A 159 9.15 -4.90 -11.73
N SER A 160 8.70 -5.27 -10.55
CA SER A 160 8.72 -4.47 -9.33
C SER A 160 9.87 -4.91 -8.44
N HIS A 161 10.74 -3.98 -8.08
CA HIS A 161 11.91 -4.22 -7.26
C HIS A 161 11.78 -3.45 -5.95
N GLY A 162 11.61 -4.17 -4.83
CA GLY A 162 11.66 -3.56 -3.50
C GLY A 162 13.11 -3.21 -3.15
N LEU A 163 13.39 -1.93 -3.05
CA LEU A 163 14.72 -1.40 -2.74
C LEU A 163 14.81 -1.01 -1.27
N ARG A 164 15.93 -1.34 -0.63
CA ARG A 164 16.34 -0.80 0.66
C ARG A 164 17.39 0.26 0.42
N PHE A 165 17.16 1.47 0.89
CA PHE A 165 18.14 2.55 0.78
C PHE A 165 19.37 2.30 1.64
N GLN A 166 20.53 2.70 1.14
CA GLN A 166 21.82 2.60 1.81
C GLN A 166 22.46 3.98 1.88
N GLY A 167 23.07 4.31 3.03
CA GLY A 167 23.85 5.54 3.19
C GLY A 167 23.06 6.84 2.97
N ILE A 168 21.78 6.86 3.30
CA ILE A 168 20.93 8.06 3.19
C ILE A 168 21.50 9.18 4.07
N THR A 169 21.77 10.32 3.47
CA THR A 169 22.23 11.52 4.20
C THR A 169 21.04 12.17 4.95
N PRO A 170 21.30 12.96 6.00
CA PRO A 170 20.23 13.71 6.69
C PRO A 170 19.40 14.61 5.77
N ALA A 171 20.00 15.21 4.75
CA ALA A 171 19.31 16.05 3.78
C ALA A 171 18.35 15.23 2.90
N GLN A 172 18.78 14.05 2.44
CA GLN A 172 17.96 13.12 1.67
C GLN A 172 16.80 12.57 2.51
N ASP A 173 17.10 12.17 3.76
CA ASP A 173 16.08 11.70 4.71
C ASP A 173 15.00 12.77 4.93
N LYS A 174 15.41 14.01 5.18
CA LYS A 174 14.51 15.15 5.33
C LYS A 174 13.62 15.34 4.10
N ALA A 175 14.20 15.34 2.89
CA ALA A 175 13.45 15.52 1.65
C ALA A 175 12.43 14.39 1.41
N ILE A 176 12.79 13.14 1.72
CA ILE A 176 11.89 11.99 1.63
C ILE A 176 10.74 12.14 2.64
N MET A 177 11.01 12.52 3.88
CA MET A 177 9.99 12.68 4.90
C MET A 177 9.06 13.86 4.63
N GLU A 178 9.57 14.98 4.15
CA GLU A 178 8.76 16.13 3.71
C GLU A 178 7.80 15.76 2.57
N PHE A 179 8.28 14.99 1.60
CA PHE A 179 7.43 14.47 0.52
C PHE A 179 6.32 13.57 1.05
N ILE A 180 6.64 12.61 1.92
CA ILE A 180 5.67 11.68 2.51
C ILE A 180 4.61 12.45 3.29
N ASN A 181 5.02 13.38 4.16
CA ASN A 181 4.13 14.18 4.99
C ASN A 181 3.20 15.06 4.15
N ARG A 182 3.72 15.72 3.11
CA ARG A 182 2.93 16.51 2.18
C ARG A 182 1.87 15.67 1.49
N ARG A 183 2.24 14.51 0.97
CA ARG A 183 1.30 13.60 0.31
C ARG A 183 0.24 13.06 1.26
N GLN A 184 0.60 12.74 2.49
CA GLN A 184 -0.39 12.34 3.53
C GLN A 184 -1.37 13.48 3.82
N SER A 185 -0.88 14.71 3.95
CA SER A 185 -1.74 15.88 4.15
C SER A 185 -2.70 16.08 2.99
N ASP A 186 -2.21 15.98 1.74
CA ASP A 186 -3.03 16.09 0.53
C ASP A 186 -4.11 15.00 0.45
N LEU A 187 -3.80 13.77 0.86
CA LEU A 187 -4.79 12.68 0.88
C LEU A 187 -5.86 12.92 1.96
N ARG A 188 -5.45 13.37 3.16
CA ARG A 188 -6.40 13.71 4.25
C ARG A 188 -7.32 14.85 3.85
N SER A 189 -6.79 15.90 3.22
CA SER A 189 -7.60 17.05 2.78
C SER A 189 -8.64 16.67 1.72
N ARG A 190 -8.39 15.57 0.98
CA ARG A 190 -9.31 15.01 -0.04
C ARG A 190 -10.22 13.91 0.52
N GLY A 191 -10.16 13.59 1.82
CA GLY A 191 -10.92 12.52 2.45
C GLY A 191 -10.52 11.10 1.99
N LEU A 192 -9.29 10.92 1.52
CA LEU A 192 -8.77 9.66 0.95
C LEU A 192 -7.78 8.94 1.89
N ALA A 193 -7.59 9.41 3.13
CA ALA A 193 -6.70 8.80 4.13
C ALA A 193 -7.38 8.74 5.49
#